data_b19ed905286f744f0fbf7897396b3603
#
_entry.id   b19ed905286f744f0fbf7897396b3603
#
_cell.length_a   1.000
_cell.length_b   1.000
_cell.length_c   1.000
_cell.angle_alpha   90.00
_cell.angle_beta   90.00
_cell.angle_gamma   90.00
#
_symmetry.space_group_name_H-M   'P 1'
#
loop_
_entity.id
_entity.type
_entity.pdbx_description
1 polymer ?
#
loop_
_entity_poly.entity_id
_entity_poly.type
_entity_poly.pdbx_seq_one_letter_code
_entity_poly.pdbx_strand_id
1 'polypeptide(L)'
;METSKQKEYTFLQKLLNKANMGWWEADLKTESYVCSEFISRLLGIDEDGVISFEDFNKRILREDQHHTTSYSFDKLQQSIEEVYLLDTPHGEVWIRSKICFQETDGEGNTKIYGIAETQDGPRMASAYQALQNSERILHNIYKNLPVGIELYNKDGYLLDLNKKELEMFHITHKEKVIGINIFENPALPEEIKLKIRDNEEV
;
A
#
# COMPACT_ATOMS: atom_id res chain seq x y z
N MET A 1 36.09 1.66 23.50
CA MET A 1 36.10 1.00 22.17
C MET A 1 34.66 0.70 21.79
N GLU A 2 34.15 1.32 20.75
CA GLU A 2 32.82 0.96 20.21
C GLU A 2 32.79 -0.50 19.77
N THR A 3 31.76 -1.23 20.14
CA THR A 3 31.56 -2.61 19.69
C THR A 3 31.23 -2.65 18.18
N SER A 4 31.46 -3.77 17.52
CA SER A 4 31.13 -3.95 16.10
C SER A 4 29.64 -3.63 15.81
N LYS A 5 28.74 -4.03 16.71
CA LYS A 5 27.29 -3.75 16.64
C LYS A 5 26.98 -2.24 16.71
N GLN A 6 27.71 -1.50 17.55
CA GLN A 6 27.53 -0.05 17.67
C GLN A 6 27.94 0.69 16.40
N LYS A 7 29.00 0.25 15.73
CA LYS A 7 29.45 0.82 14.46
C LYS A 7 28.45 0.55 13.34
N GLU A 8 27.91 -0.65 13.30
CA GLU A 8 26.90 -1.05 12.31
C GLU A 8 25.60 -0.23 12.49
N TYR A 9 25.15 -0.09 13.72
CA TYR A 9 23.99 0.75 14.06
C TYR A 9 24.18 2.21 13.64
N THR A 10 25.35 2.80 13.99
CA THR A 10 25.69 4.18 13.61
C THR A 10 25.76 4.36 12.10
N PHE A 11 26.27 3.36 11.38
CA PHE A 11 26.33 3.38 9.92
C PHE A 11 24.93 3.34 9.29
N LEU A 12 24.07 2.44 9.74
CA LEU A 12 22.68 2.34 9.27
C LEU A 12 21.90 3.63 9.52
N GLN A 13 22.04 4.25 10.68
CA GLN A 13 21.43 5.54 10.97
C GLN A 13 21.89 6.64 10.01
N LYS A 14 23.19 6.71 9.73
CA LYS A 14 23.73 7.68 8.75
C LYS A 14 23.19 7.46 7.34
N LEU A 15 23.01 6.20 6.93
CA LEU A 15 22.41 5.88 5.61
C LEU A 15 20.96 6.33 5.54
N LEU A 16 20.15 6.00 6.53
CA LEU A 16 18.74 6.40 6.59
C LEU A 16 18.61 7.93 6.57
N ASN A 17 19.38 8.64 7.41
CA ASN A 17 19.38 10.10 7.45
C ASN A 17 19.73 10.71 6.09
N LYS A 18 20.72 10.17 5.37
CA LYS A 18 21.08 10.65 4.01
C LYS A 18 20.02 10.35 2.96
N ALA A 19 19.24 9.30 3.16
CA ALA A 19 18.12 8.94 2.30
C ALA A 19 16.83 9.71 2.64
N ASN A 20 16.87 10.67 3.59
CA ASN A 20 15.69 11.35 4.14
C ASN A 20 14.65 10.37 4.69
N MET A 21 15.12 9.32 5.33
CA MET A 21 14.32 8.25 5.94
C MET A 21 14.60 8.13 7.43
N GLY A 22 13.59 7.71 8.17
CA GLY A 22 13.70 7.35 9.57
C GLY A 22 12.89 6.11 9.90
N TRP A 23 13.15 5.52 11.05
CA TRP A 23 12.35 4.45 11.62
C TRP A 23 11.51 4.97 12.78
N TRP A 24 10.41 4.28 13.05
CA TRP A 24 9.54 4.51 14.19
C TRP A 24 9.05 3.19 14.77
N GLU A 25 8.81 3.20 16.08
CA GLU A 25 8.19 2.13 16.85
C GLU A 25 6.93 2.69 17.51
N ALA A 26 5.78 2.05 17.32
CA ALA A 26 4.54 2.37 18.03
C ALA A 26 4.33 1.33 19.14
N ASP A 27 4.20 1.78 20.36
CA ASP A 27 3.85 0.94 21.52
C ASP A 27 2.36 1.16 21.84
N LEU A 28 1.55 0.12 21.64
CA LEU A 28 0.11 0.22 21.82
C LEU A 28 -0.33 0.29 23.29
N LYS A 29 0.52 -0.15 24.21
CA LYS A 29 0.24 -0.11 25.64
C LYS A 29 0.45 1.29 26.21
N THR A 30 1.49 1.98 25.75
CA THR A 30 1.81 3.34 26.21
C THR A 30 1.19 4.41 25.31
N GLU A 31 0.58 4.03 24.20
CA GLU A 31 0.01 4.92 23.19
C GLU A 31 1.01 5.98 22.72
N SER A 32 2.23 5.56 22.44
CA SER A 32 3.33 6.45 22.06
C SER A 32 4.17 5.88 20.92
N TYR A 33 4.81 6.79 20.19
CA TYR A 33 5.85 6.47 19.22
C TYR A 33 7.23 6.75 19.82
N VAL A 34 8.18 5.87 19.50
CA VAL A 34 9.62 6.11 19.61
C VAL A 34 10.16 6.29 18.19
N CYS A 35 10.87 7.39 17.95
CA CYS A 35 11.28 7.79 16.63
C CYS A 35 12.81 7.89 16.51
N SER A 36 13.33 7.61 15.32
CA SER A 36 14.74 7.87 15.00
C SER A 36 15.07 9.35 15.05
N GLU A 37 16.35 9.71 15.20
CA GLU A 37 16.84 11.09 15.20
C GLU A 37 16.34 11.92 14.02
N PHE A 38 16.22 11.31 12.82
CA PHE A 38 15.70 11.99 11.64
C PHE A 38 14.24 12.43 11.84
N ILE A 39 13.37 11.51 12.31
CA ILE A 39 11.96 11.82 12.55
C ILE A 39 11.81 12.78 13.72
N SER A 40 12.58 12.61 14.79
CA SER A 40 12.56 13.50 15.97
C SER A 40 12.90 14.94 15.59
N ARG A 41 13.94 15.15 14.80
CA ARG A 41 14.29 16.47 14.25
C ARG A 41 13.21 17.05 13.34
N LEU A 42 12.63 16.21 12.47
CA LEU A 42 11.56 16.62 11.59
C LEU A 42 10.34 17.10 12.38
N LEU A 43 9.97 16.37 13.41
CA LEU A 43 8.85 16.70 14.30
C LEU A 43 9.18 17.77 15.34
N GLY A 44 10.45 18.11 15.54
CA GLY A 44 10.88 19.02 16.62
C GLY A 44 10.54 18.50 18.00
N ILE A 45 10.69 17.20 18.24
CA ILE A 45 10.53 16.55 19.54
C ILE A 45 11.89 16.35 20.21
N ASP A 46 11.88 16.09 21.52
CA ASP A 46 13.07 15.96 22.33
C ASP A 46 14.01 14.82 21.88
N GLU A 47 15.25 14.82 22.39
CA GLU A 47 16.29 13.85 22.00
C GLU A 47 15.94 12.40 22.34
N ASP A 48 15.03 12.14 23.28
CA ASP A 48 14.52 10.80 23.58
C ASP A 48 13.66 10.22 22.44
N GLY A 49 13.21 11.08 21.52
CA GLY A 49 12.47 10.68 20.32
C GLY A 49 11.05 10.17 20.59
N VAL A 50 10.48 10.48 21.77
CA VAL A 50 9.15 9.98 22.17
C VAL A 50 8.07 11.02 21.91
N ILE A 51 6.93 10.58 21.31
CA ILE A 51 5.75 11.41 21.11
C ILE A 51 4.49 10.56 21.32
N SER A 52 3.46 11.13 22.00
CA SER A 52 2.18 10.44 22.17
C SER A 52 1.42 10.32 20.83
N PHE A 53 0.55 9.32 20.71
CA PHE A 53 -0.34 9.18 19.54
C PHE A 53 -1.22 10.41 19.37
N GLU A 54 -1.72 10.96 20.47
CA GLU A 54 -2.54 12.17 20.45
C GLU A 54 -1.79 13.37 19.88
N ASP A 55 -0.55 13.63 20.34
CA ASP A 55 0.23 14.79 19.90
C ASP A 55 0.76 14.62 18.47
N PHE A 56 1.04 13.40 18.05
CA PHE A 56 1.36 13.11 16.66
C PHE A 56 0.16 13.36 15.75
N ASN A 57 -1.02 12.86 16.11
CA ASN A 57 -2.25 13.03 15.34
C ASN A 57 -2.65 14.50 15.17
N LYS A 58 -2.42 15.35 16.18
CA LYS A 58 -2.66 16.80 16.09
C LYS A 58 -1.84 17.49 15.00
N ARG A 59 -0.73 16.88 14.59
CA ARG A 59 0.16 17.43 13.54
C ARG A 59 -0.23 17.02 12.13
N ILE A 60 -1.15 16.09 11.97
CA ILE A 60 -1.63 15.66 10.66
C ILE A 60 -2.59 16.72 10.11
N LEU A 61 -2.20 17.44 9.05
CA LEU A 61 -2.98 18.53 8.45
C LEU A 61 -3.97 18.06 7.40
N ARG A 62 -3.66 17.01 6.67
CA ARG A 62 -4.52 16.35 5.70
C ARG A 62 -4.40 14.86 5.89
N GLU A 63 -5.50 14.29 6.27
CA GLU A 63 -5.76 12.86 6.15
C GLU A 63 -6.27 12.61 4.73
N ASP A 64 -5.66 11.67 4.05
CA ASP A 64 -6.46 10.91 3.11
C ASP A 64 -7.44 10.08 3.95
N GLN A 65 -8.73 10.18 3.68
CA GLN A 65 -9.89 9.82 4.52
C GLN A 65 -9.95 8.34 4.97
N HIS A 66 -8.83 7.67 5.10
CA HIS A 66 -8.73 6.26 5.51
C HIS A 66 -7.87 6.02 6.76
N HIS A 67 -7.41 7.07 7.42
CA HIS A 67 -6.82 6.92 8.76
C HIS A 67 -7.91 6.66 9.78
N THR A 68 -8.27 5.41 9.90
CA THR A 68 -8.99 4.95 11.06
C THR A 68 -8.02 4.95 12.23
N THR A 69 -8.26 5.82 13.20
CA THR A 69 -7.68 5.81 14.56
C THR A 69 -7.99 4.50 15.33
N SER A 70 -8.61 3.53 14.71
CA SER A 70 -8.74 2.16 15.18
C SER A 70 -8.01 1.25 14.21
N TYR A 71 -6.73 0.99 14.47
CA TYR A 71 -6.02 -0.12 13.87
C TYR A 71 -6.76 -1.42 14.22
N SER A 72 -7.60 -1.89 13.33
CA SER A 72 -8.14 -3.24 13.40
C SER A 72 -7.00 -4.16 12.93
N PHE A 73 -6.24 -4.68 13.89
CA PHE A 73 -5.02 -5.45 13.69
C PHE A 73 -5.21 -6.77 12.93
N ASP A 74 -6.42 -7.22 12.71
CA ASP A 74 -6.73 -8.45 11.96
C ASP A 74 -6.37 -8.37 10.45
N LYS A 75 -5.97 -7.19 9.96
CA LYS A 75 -5.61 -6.97 8.55
C LYS A 75 -4.12 -6.77 8.25
N LEU A 76 -3.25 -6.88 9.24
CA LEU A 76 -1.80 -6.63 9.11
C LEU A 76 -1.01 -7.70 8.32
N GLN A 77 -1.65 -8.56 7.57
CA GLN A 77 -0.97 -9.45 6.60
C GLN A 77 -0.49 -8.73 5.32
N GLN A 78 -0.85 -7.45 5.14
CA GLN A 78 -0.37 -6.63 4.02
C GLN A 78 0.38 -5.43 4.56
N SER A 79 1.55 -5.16 3.98
CA SER A 79 2.33 -3.95 4.22
C SER A 79 1.45 -2.71 4.00
N ILE A 80 1.06 -2.05 5.09
CA ILE A 80 0.25 -0.83 5.03
C ILE A 80 1.22 0.33 4.80
N GLU A 81 0.98 1.05 3.71
CA GLU A 81 1.71 2.27 3.36
C GLU A 81 0.74 3.45 3.38
N GLU A 82 1.14 4.54 4.02
CA GLU A 82 0.32 5.71 4.24
C GLU A 82 1.09 6.97 3.87
N VAL A 83 0.39 7.92 3.24
CA VAL A 83 0.95 9.23 2.88
C VAL A 83 0.08 10.31 3.51
N TYR A 84 0.71 11.20 4.28
CA TYR A 84 0.01 12.28 4.97
C TYR A 84 0.87 13.57 5.01
N LEU A 85 0.19 14.70 5.19
CA LEU A 85 0.83 16.01 5.35
C LEU A 85 0.96 16.31 6.84
N LEU A 86 2.18 16.55 7.29
CA LEU A 86 2.46 16.93 8.67
C LEU A 86 2.78 18.42 8.80
N ASP A 87 2.27 19.03 9.85
CA ASP A 87 2.77 20.31 10.38
C ASP A 87 4.02 20.06 11.23
N THR A 88 5.11 20.68 10.82
CA THR A 88 6.40 20.56 11.50
C THR A 88 6.95 21.95 11.85
N PRO A 89 7.89 22.09 12.79
CA PRO A 89 8.54 23.35 13.08
C PRO A 89 9.24 24.02 11.88
N HIS A 90 9.48 23.24 10.83
CA HIS A 90 10.13 23.67 9.59
C HIS A 90 9.15 23.93 8.44
N GLY A 91 7.83 23.83 8.70
CA GLY A 91 6.76 23.95 7.73
C GLY A 91 6.09 22.63 7.40
N GLU A 92 5.18 22.66 6.46
CA GLU A 92 4.42 21.50 6.03
C GLU A 92 5.29 20.53 5.23
N VAL A 93 5.28 19.26 5.61
CA VAL A 93 6.07 18.19 4.97
C VAL A 93 5.21 16.98 4.65
N TRP A 94 5.27 16.51 3.42
CA TRP A 94 4.68 15.25 3.03
C TRP A 94 5.54 14.07 3.52
N ILE A 95 4.88 13.14 4.20
CA ILE A 95 5.50 11.91 4.72
C ILE A 95 4.84 10.70 4.09
N ARG A 96 5.66 9.76 3.65
CA ARG A 96 5.25 8.40 3.34
C ARG A 96 5.73 7.49 4.45
N SER A 97 4.79 6.82 5.13
CA SER A 97 5.05 5.89 6.22
C SER A 97 4.65 4.48 5.82
N LYS A 98 5.47 3.51 6.19
CA LYS A 98 5.23 2.10 5.89
C LYS A 98 5.43 1.26 7.13
N ILE A 99 4.43 0.44 7.47
CA ILE A 99 4.55 -0.60 8.49
C ILE A 99 5.39 -1.74 7.94
N CYS A 100 6.44 -2.14 8.66
CA CYS A 100 7.34 -3.21 8.25
C CYS A 100 6.99 -4.54 8.93
N PHE A 101 6.78 -4.53 10.24
CA PHE A 101 6.41 -5.71 11.02
C PHE A 101 5.82 -5.33 12.38
N GLN A 102 5.30 -6.30 13.10
CA GLN A 102 4.84 -6.15 14.48
C GLN A 102 5.36 -7.30 15.34
N GLU A 103 5.47 -7.05 16.63
CA GLU A 103 5.82 -8.04 17.64
C GLU A 103 4.83 -7.95 18.80
N THR A 104 4.43 -9.10 19.33
CA THR A 104 3.60 -9.18 20.53
C THR A 104 4.36 -10.00 21.58
N ASP A 105 4.53 -9.42 22.75
CA ASP A 105 5.21 -10.09 23.86
C ASP A 105 4.33 -11.16 24.54
N GLY A 106 4.91 -11.90 25.47
CA GLY A 106 4.20 -12.96 26.21
C GLY A 106 3.06 -12.45 27.13
N GLU A 107 2.97 -11.14 27.37
CA GLU A 107 1.93 -10.46 28.14
C GLU A 107 0.81 -9.89 27.24
N GLY A 108 0.94 -10.01 25.90
CA GLY A 108 -0.02 -9.51 24.93
C GLY A 108 0.19 -8.04 24.54
N ASN A 109 1.31 -7.40 24.94
CA ASN A 109 1.61 -6.04 24.50
C ASN A 109 2.14 -6.09 23.06
N THR A 110 1.57 -5.27 22.19
CA THR A 110 1.97 -5.23 20.78
C THR A 110 2.76 -3.96 20.48
N LYS A 111 3.87 -4.13 19.79
CA LYS A 111 4.67 -3.08 19.19
C LYS A 111 4.68 -3.21 17.69
N ILE A 112 4.59 -2.07 17.00
CA ILE A 112 4.60 -1.98 15.55
C ILE A 112 5.82 -1.19 15.12
N TYR A 113 6.51 -1.68 14.10
CA TYR A 113 7.74 -1.08 13.58
C TYR A 113 7.55 -0.65 12.14
N GLY A 114 8.02 0.54 11.83
CA GLY A 114 7.91 1.09 10.50
C GLY A 114 9.04 2.03 10.13
N ILE A 115 8.99 2.43 8.89
CA ILE A 115 9.87 3.45 8.31
C ILE A 115 9.03 4.60 7.78
N ALA A 116 9.61 5.80 7.77
CA ALA A 116 8.99 6.96 7.17
C ALA A 116 10.04 7.75 6.38
N GLU A 117 9.63 8.35 5.29
CA GLU A 117 10.47 9.20 4.44
C GLU A 117 9.74 10.49 4.07
N THR A 118 10.51 11.56 3.89
CA THR A 118 9.97 12.81 3.34
C THR A 118 9.84 12.71 1.83
N GLN A 119 8.78 13.30 1.28
CA GLN A 119 8.54 13.37 -0.16
C GLN A 119 8.61 14.81 -0.67
N ASP A 120 9.19 14.99 -1.84
CA ASP A 120 9.26 16.29 -2.52
C ASP A 120 7.89 16.70 -3.08
N GLY A 121 7.09 17.32 -2.19
CA GLY A 121 5.91 18.10 -2.56
C GLY A 121 4.64 17.32 -2.98
N PRO A 122 3.51 18.04 -3.05
CA PRO A 122 2.17 17.45 -3.20
C PRO A 122 1.92 16.75 -4.56
N ARG A 123 2.74 16.99 -5.56
CA ARG A 123 2.52 16.45 -6.92
C ARG A 123 2.79 14.94 -7.02
N MET A 124 3.79 14.43 -6.33
CA MET A 124 4.11 12.99 -6.39
C MET A 124 3.21 12.17 -5.47
N ALA A 125 2.96 12.64 -4.25
CA ALA A 125 2.07 11.95 -3.31
C ALA A 125 0.64 11.87 -3.85
N SER A 126 0.09 12.97 -4.39
CA SER A 126 -1.26 13.00 -4.95
C SER A 126 -1.38 12.14 -6.22
N ALA A 127 -0.36 12.10 -7.08
CA ALA A 127 -0.36 11.27 -8.28
C ALA A 127 -0.30 9.77 -7.93
N TYR A 128 0.50 9.38 -6.96
CA TYR A 128 0.60 8.00 -6.48
C TYR A 128 -0.70 7.55 -5.82
N GLN A 129 -1.30 8.37 -4.97
CA GLN A 129 -2.59 8.09 -4.36
C GLN A 129 -3.73 8.05 -5.38
N ALA A 130 -3.74 8.96 -6.35
CA ALA A 130 -4.70 8.93 -7.45
C ALA A 130 -4.58 7.64 -8.26
N LEU A 131 -3.36 7.17 -8.51
CA LEU A 131 -3.11 5.90 -9.20
C LEU A 131 -3.63 4.72 -8.38
N GLN A 132 -3.26 4.62 -7.10
CA GLN A 132 -3.74 3.55 -6.21
C GLN A 132 -5.27 3.55 -6.06
N ASN A 133 -5.88 4.72 -5.90
CA ASN A 133 -7.33 4.84 -5.83
C ASN A 133 -7.99 4.42 -7.16
N SER A 134 -7.41 4.80 -8.28
CA SER A 134 -7.88 4.39 -9.62
C SER A 134 -7.80 2.87 -9.78
N GLU A 135 -6.68 2.25 -9.45
CA GLU A 135 -6.51 0.80 -9.49
C GLU A 135 -7.51 0.07 -8.59
N ARG A 136 -7.74 0.58 -7.37
CA ARG A 136 -8.73 -0.01 -6.44
C ARG A 136 -10.15 0.13 -6.96
N ILE A 137 -10.51 1.28 -7.51
CA ILE A 137 -11.83 1.52 -8.11
C ILE A 137 -12.04 0.58 -9.30
N LEU A 138 -11.07 0.51 -10.21
CA LEU A 138 -11.12 -0.38 -11.37
C LEU A 138 -11.25 -1.84 -10.94
N HIS A 139 -10.47 -2.28 -9.94
CA HIS A 139 -10.55 -3.63 -9.41
C HIS A 139 -11.92 -3.94 -8.77
N ASN A 140 -12.49 -3.00 -8.02
CA ASN A 140 -13.83 -3.14 -7.43
C ASN A 140 -14.92 -3.16 -8.51
N ILE A 141 -14.81 -2.30 -9.52
CA ILE A 141 -15.73 -2.30 -10.67
C ILE A 141 -15.64 -3.65 -11.38
N TYR A 142 -14.45 -4.09 -11.77
CA TYR A 142 -14.20 -5.36 -12.43
C TYR A 142 -14.81 -6.54 -11.67
N LYS A 143 -14.61 -6.60 -10.35
CA LYS A 143 -15.14 -7.69 -9.51
C LYS A 143 -16.66 -7.69 -9.35
N ASN A 144 -17.27 -6.51 -9.27
CA ASN A 144 -18.66 -6.35 -8.82
C ASN A 144 -19.62 -5.96 -9.94
N LEU A 145 -19.15 -5.75 -11.16
CA LEU A 145 -20.04 -5.51 -12.29
C LEU A 145 -21.03 -6.67 -12.47
N PRO A 146 -22.31 -6.38 -12.79
CA PRO A 146 -23.33 -7.39 -13.04
C PRO A 146 -23.20 -8.08 -14.41
N VAL A 147 -22.13 -7.78 -15.15
CA VAL A 147 -21.79 -8.36 -16.45
C VAL A 147 -20.53 -9.21 -16.33
N GLY A 148 -20.47 -10.32 -17.08
CA GLY A 148 -19.27 -11.13 -17.23
C GLY A 148 -18.21 -10.36 -18.03
N ILE A 149 -16.98 -10.41 -17.57
CA ILE A 149 -15.83 -9.79 -18.24
C ILE A 149 -14.72 -10.82 -18.34
N GLU A 150 -14.21 -10.99 -19.55
CA GLU A 150 -13.05 -11.78 -19.88
C GLU A 150 -11.94 -10.87 -20.41
N LEU A 151 -10.71 -11.11 -20.01
CA LEU A 151 -9.53 -10.40 -20.48
C LEU A 151 -8.65 -11.35 -21.29
N TYR A 152 -8.33 -10.95 -22.48
CA TYR A 152 -7.48 -11.71 -23.39
C TYR A 152 -6.20 -10.94 -23.71
N ASN A 153 -5.12 -11.66 -23.99
CA ASN A 153 -3.94 -11.05 -24.60
C ASN A 153 -4.15 -10.83 -26.10
N LYS A 154 -3.20 -10.15 -26.74
CA LYS A 154 -3.24 -9.86 -28.19
C LYS A 154 -3.28 -11.11 -29.08
N ASP A 155 -2.86 -12.27 -28.57
CA ASP A 155 -2.84 -13.54 -29.28
C ASP A 155 -4.11 -14.36 -29.04
N GLY A 156 -5.09 -13.80 -28.28
CA GLY A 156 -6.39 -14.40 -28.01
C GLY A 156 -6.42 -15.37 -26.82
N TYR A 157 -5.37 -15.45 -26.01
CA TYR A 157 -5.35 -16.30 -24.82
C TYR A 157 -5.99 -15.61 -23.62
N LEU A 158 -6.92 -16.30 -22.95
CA LEU A 158 -7.60 -15.81 -21.75
C LEU A 158 -6.60 -15.60 -20.61
N LEU A 159 -6.51 -14.36 -20.12
CA LEU A 159 -5.65 -13.95 -19.01
C LEU A 159 -6.40 -13.90 -17.70
N ASP A 160 -7.64 -13.42 -17.73
CA ASP A 160 -8.45 -13.23 -16.53
C ASP A 160 -9.93 -13.20 -16.85
N LEU A 161 -10.79 -13.46 -15.82
CA LEU A 161 -12.23 -13.31 -15.88
C LEU A 161 -12.76 -12.88 -14.50
N ASN A 162 -13.81 -12.05 -14.49
CA ASN A 162 -14.37 -11.54 -13.26
C ASN A 162 -15.30 -12.57 -12.56
N LYS A 163 -15.69 -12.24 -11.33
CA LYS A 163 -16.57 -13.12 -10.55
C LYS A 163 -17.90 -13.42 -11.25
N LYS A 164 -18.46 -12.43 -11.95
CA LYS A 164 -19.74 -12.59 -12.63
C LYS A 164 -19.67 -13.58 -13.77
N GLU A 165 -18.58 -13.58 -14.53
CA GLU A 165 -18.32 -14.56 -15.60
C GLU A 165 -18.24 -15.99 -15.03
N LEU A 166 -17.50 -16.18 -13.93
CA LEU A 166 -17.42 -17.47 -13.23
C LEU A 166 -18.81 -17.98 -12.83
N GLU A 167 -19.68 -17.10 -12.31
CA GLU A 167 -21.05 -17.45 -11.89
C GLU A 167 -21.93 -17.80 -13.09
N MET A 168 -21.86 -17.04 -14.17
CA MET A 168 -22.69 -17.23 -15.37
C MET A 168 -22.42 -18.55 -16.06
N PHE A 169 -21.15 -18.94 -16.14
CA PHE A 169 -20.73 -20.18 -16.79
C PHE A 169 -20.48 -21.34 -15.81
N HIS A 170 -20.84 -21.16 -14.52
CA HIS A 170 -20.66 -22.18 -13.47
C HIS A 170 -19.23 -22.70 -13.37
N ILE A 171 -18.25 -21.82 -13.62
CA ILE A 171 -16.83 -22.14 -13.53
C ILE A 171 -16.40 -22.14 -12.08
N THR A 172 -16.11 -23.30 -11.52
CA THR A 172 -15.71 -23.46 -10.11
C THR A 172 -14.21 -23.23 -9.89
N HIS A 173 -13.41 -23.37 -10.94
CA HIS A 173 -11.95 -23.27 -10.91
C HIS A 173 -11.46 -22.43 -12.08
N LYS A 174 -11.10 -21.19 -11.80
CA LYS A 174 -10.61 -20.23 -12.78
C LYS A 174 -9.38 -20.75 -13.55
N GLU A 175 -8.50 -21.45 -12.84
CA GLU A 175 -7.25 -21.98 -13.38
C GLU A 175 -7.45 -22.97 -14.53
N LYS A 176 -8.65 -23.55 -14.65
CA LYS A 176 -8.97 -24.51 -15.72
C LYS A 176 -9.28 -23.85 -17.05
N VAL A 177 -9.63 -22.57 -17.01
CA VAL A 177 -10.03 -21.83 -18.23
C VAL A 177 -8.99 -20.80 -18.66
N ILE A 178 -8.13 -20.35 -17.75
CA ILE A 178 -7.01 -19.48 -18.08
C ILE A 178 -6.12 -20.13 -19.13
N GLY A 179 -5.74 -19.37 -20.15
CA GLY A 179 -4.92 -19.84 -21.26
C GLY A 179 -5.71 -20.49 -22.42
N ILE A 180 -7.05 -20.59 -22.34
CA ILE A 180 -7.87 -20.99 -23.48
C ILE A 180 -7.82 -19.88 -24.53
N ASN A 181 -7.70 -20.28 -25.82
CA ASN A 181 -7.68 -19.33 -26.93
C ASN A 181 -9.09 -19.08 -27.46
N ILE A 182 -9.51 -17.81 -27.50
CA ILE A 182 -10.83 -17.40 -27.99
C ILE A 182 -11.06 -17.78 -29.46
N PHE A 183 -10.01 -17.78 -30.28
CA PHE A 183 -10.10 -18.12 -31.71
C PHE A 183 -10.33 -19.62 -31.94
N GLU A 184 -10.05 -20.46 -30.94
CA GLU A 184 -10.31 -21.90 -30.96
C GLU A 184 -11.72 -22.25 -30.46
N ASN A 185 -12.47 -21.26 -29.95
CA ASN A 185 -13.83 -21.50 -29.45
C ASN A 185 -14.78 -21.83 -30.63
N PRO A 186 -15.35 -23.04 -30.69
CA PRO A 186 -16.24 -23.45 -31.77
C PRO A 186 -17.62 -22.76 -31.72
N ALA A 187 -18.01 -22.21 -30.59
CA ALA A 187 -19.26 -21.47 -30.41
C ALA A 187 -19.18 -20.03 -30.92
N LEU A 188 -17.97 -19.51 -31.18
CA LEU A 188 -17.78 -18.15 -31.67
C LEU A 188 -17.77 -18.12 -33.18
N PRO A 189 -18.71 -17.38 -33.84
CA PRO A 189 -18.75 -17.26 -35.29
C PRO A 189 -17.44 -16.68 -35.87
N GLU A 190 -17.04 -17.16 -37.07
CA GLU A 190 -15.82 -16.67 -37.72
C GLU A 190 -15.83 -15.16 -38.00
N GLU A 191 -16.99 -14.60 -38.30
CA GLU A 191 -17.14 -13.15 -38.50
C GLU A 191 -16.76 -12.36 -37.26
N ILE A 192 -17.14 -12.85 -36.06
CA ILE A 192 -16.78 -12.24 -34.78
C ILE A 192 -15.29 -12.39 -34.50
N LYS A 193 -14.70 -13.56 -34.80
CA LYS A 193 -13.26 -13.79 -34.65
C LYS A 193 -12.44 -12.84 -35.51
N LEU A 194 -12.89 -12.55 -36.76
CA LEU A 194 -12.24 -11.59 -37.65
C LEU A 194 -12.29 -10.17 -37.05
N LYS A 195 -13.46 -9.71 -36.60
CA LYS A 195 -13.60 -8.39 -35.95
C LYS A 195 -12.68 -8.23 -34.73
N ILE A 196 -12.62 -9.25 -33.89
CA ILE A 196 -11.71 -9.25 -32.74
C ILE A 196 -10.24 -9.13 -33.17
N ARG A 197 -9.83 -9.84 -34.26
CA ARG A 197 -8.46 -9.74 -34.79
C ARG A 197 -8.14 -8.34 -35.33
N ASP A 198 -9.12 -7.71 -35.96
CA ASP A 198 -8.98 -6.39 -36.57
C ASP A 198 -9.18 -5.26 -35.57
N ASN A 199 -9.37 -5.57 -34.26
CA ASN A 199 -9.60 -4.62 -33.17
C ASN A 199 -10.87 -3.78 -33.38
N GLU A 200 -11.86 -4.31 -34.07
CA GLU A 200 -13.17 -3.68 -34.26
C GLU A 200 -14.09 -3.97 -33.08
N GLU A 201 -14.95 -3.00 -32.73
CA GLU A 201 -16.02 -3.23 -31.75
C GLU A 201 -17.00 -4.29 -32.24
N VAL A 202 -17.32 -5.24 -31.35
CA VAL A 202 -18.19 -6.39 -31.67
C VAL A 202 -19.57 -6.22 -31.06
#